data_36efe6cfca07fa3c4fbb0eb14dcc4fe1
#
_entry.id   36efe6cfca07fa3c4fbb0eb14dcc4fe1
#
_cell.length_a   1.000
_cell.length_b   1.000
_cell.length_c   1.000
_cell.angle_alpha   90.00
_cell.angle_beta   90.00
_cell.angle_gamma   90.00
#
_symmetry.space_group_name_H-M   'P 1'
#
loop_
_entity.id
_entity.type
_entity.pdbx_description
1 polymer ?
#
loop_
_entity_poly.entity_id
_entity_poly.type
_entity_poly.pdbx_seq_one_letter_code
_entity_poly.pdbx_strand_id
1 'polypeptide(L)'
;MTELKQLILIGPLLAFAHAASAQDAFKSEQVKSGSEIYARHCAACHGPRMADPEGAPDLRKFPRDQRERFLTSVSKGKNSMPPWGDLLKPDEIEALWAYVTTGGN
;
A
#
# COMPACT_ATOMS: atom_id res chain seq x y z
N MET A 1 3.79 -17.64 49.66
CA MET A 1 3.88 -16.17 49.63
C MET A 1 4.75 -15.63 48.51
N THR A 2 5.45 -16.47 47.79
CA THR A 2 6.30 -16.06 46.68
C THR A 2 5.66 -16.27 45.31
N GLU A 3 4.44 -16.75 45.27
CA GLU A 3 3.81 -17.17 44.02
C GLU A 3 3.07 -16.07 43.28
N LEU A 4 2.79 -14.94 43.94
CA LEU A 4 2.04 -13.83 43.36
C LEU A 4 2.87 -12.97 42.38
N LYS A 5 4.20 -13.13 42.37
CA LYS A 5 5.08 -12.32 41.53
C LYS A 5 5.21 -12.82 40.09
N GLN A 6 4.80 -14.04 39.80
CA GLN A 6 4.98 -14.63 38.47
C GLN A 6 3.85 -14.31 37.51
N LEU A 7 2.66 -13.94 37.99
CA LEU A 7 1.49 -13.65 37.17
C LEU A 7 1.54 -12.30 36.50
N ILE A 8 2.40 -11.38 36.94
CA ILE A 8 2.47 -10.01 36.44
C ILE A 8 3.28 -9.91 35.15
N LEU A 9 4.14 -10.90 34.84
CA LEU A 9 5.06 -10.87 33.69
C LEU A 9 4.43 -11.31 32.38
N ILE A 10 3.24 -11.89 32.38
CA ILE A 10 2.58 -12.45 31.19
C ILE A 10 1.74 -11.40 30.46
N GLY A 11 1.19 -10.40 31.16
CA GLY A 11 0.32 -9.39 30.58
C GLY A 11 0.95 -8.50 29.51
N PRO A 12 2.20 -7.98 29.69
CA PRO A 12 2.83 -7.12 28.69
C PRO A 12 3.12 -7.80 27.35
N LEU A 13 3.41 -9.11 27.36
CA LEU A 13 3.70 -9.87 26.15
C LEU A 13 2.47 -10.04 25.25
N LEU A 14 1.29 -10.19 25.83
CA LEU A 14 0.04 -10.32 25.07
C LEU A 14 -0.36 -9.01 24.39
N ALA A 15 -0.11 -7.87 25.00
CA ALA A 15 -0.39 -6.57 24.42
C ALA A 15 0.46 -6.30 23.17
N PHE A 16 1.72 -6.74 23.17
CA PHE A 16 2.61 -6.60 22.01
C PHE A 16 2.13 -7.43 20.82
N ALA A 17 1.67 -8.65 21.03
CA ALA A 17 1.17 -9.52 19.98
C ALA A 17 -0.07 -8.93 19.30
N HIS A 18 -0.97 -8.30 20.05
CA HIS A 18 -2.17 -7.65 19.51
C HIS A 18 -1.82 -6.44 18.62
N ALA A 19 -0.84 -5.63 18.99
CA ALA A 19 -0.44 -4.45 18.23
C ALA A 19 0.12 -4.87 16.85
N ALA A 20 0.97 -5.90 16.79
CA ALA A 20 1.54 -6.41 15.54
C ALA A 20 0.46 -6.94 14.60
N SER A 21 -0.51 -7.71 15.12
CA SER A 21 -1.62 -8.26 14.33
C SER A 21 -2.51 -7.17 13.75
N ALA A 22 -2.78 -6.10 14.48
CA ALA A 22 -3.59 -4.98 14.02
C ALA A 22 -2.91 -4.23 12.87
N GLN A 23 -1.60 -4.02 12.95
CA GLN A 23 -0.83 -3.37 11.89
C GLN A 23 -0.80 -4.21 10.62
N ASP A 24 -0.63 -5.52 10.72
CA ASP A 24 -0.64 -6.43 9.58
C ASP A 24 -2.00 -6.45 8.91
N ALA A 25 -3.09 -6.46 9.68
CA ALA A 25 -4.44 -6.42 9.14
C ALA A 25 -4.72 -5.11 8.40
N PHE A 26 -4.28 -3.97 8.95
CA PHE A 26 -4.44 -2.68 8.31
C PHE A 26 -3.70 -2.62 6.97
N LYS A 27 -2.46 -3.11 6.94
CA LYS A 27 -1.66 -3.14 5.72
C LYS A 27 -2.29 -4.03 4.65
N SER A 28 -2.81 -5.18 5.02
CA SER A 28 -3.50 -6.08 4.08
C SER A 28 -4.72 -5.44 3.46
N GLU A 29 -5.53 -4.74 4.25
CA GLU A 29 -6.69 -4.03 3.75
C GLU A 29 -6.31 -2.88 2.82
N GLN A 30 -5.24 -2.16 3.13
CA GLN A 30 -4.73 -1.07 2.31
C GLN A 30 -4.26 -1.59 0.95
N VAL A 31 -3.51 -2.69 0.92
CA VAL A 31 -3.03 -3.32 -0.32
C VAL A 31 -4.22 -3.79 -1.16
N LYS A 32 -5.22 -4.40 -0.54
CA LYS A 32 -6.42 -4.86 -1.23
C LYS A 32 -7.17 -3.68 -1.87
N SER A 33 -7.37 -2.61 -1.13
CA SER A 33 -7.99 -1.39 -1.65
C SER A 33 -7.20 -0.84 -2.84
N GLY A 34 -5.89 -0.77 -2.71
CA GLY A 34 -5.01 -0.31 -3.78
C GLY A 34 -5.09 -1.17 -5.03
N SER A 35 -5.17 -2.49 -4.88
CA SER A 35 -5.29 -3.39 -6.01
C SER A 35 -6.60 -3.19 -6.77
N GLU A 36 -7.69 -2.91 -6.08
CA GLU A 36 -8.99 -2.66 -6.68
C GLU A 36 -9.00 -1.33 -7.45
N ILE A 37 -8.42 -0.28 -6.87
CA ILE A 37 -8.29 1.02 -7.51
C ILE A 37 -7.41 0.90 -8.75
N TYR A 38 -6.30 0.19 -8.64
CA TYR A 38 -5.37 -0.04 -9.74
C TYR A 38 -6.08 -0.75 -10.91
N ALA A 39 -6.83 -1.78 -10.64
CA ALA A 39 -7.54 -2.54 -11.67
C ALA A 39 -8.52 -1.65 -12.46
N ARG A 40 -9.17 -0.70 -11.78
CA ARG A 40 -10.15 0.18 -12.43
C ARG A 40 -9.53 1.30 -13.24
N HIS A 41 -8.41 1.87 -12.77
CA HIS A 41 -7.92 3.14 -13.31
C HIS A 41 -6.52 3.07 -13.91
N CYS A 42 -5.71 2.11 -13.56
CA CYS A 42 -4.29 2.09 -13.91
C CYS A 42 -3.94 0.96 -14.87
N ALA A 43 -4.64 -0.15 -14.80
CA ALA A 43 -4.30 -1.37 -15.54
C ALA A 43 -4.39 -1.20 -17.05
N ALA A 44 -5.25 -0.32 -17.55
CA ALA A 44 -5.40 -0.11 -18.99
C ALA A 44 -4.10 0.35 -19.65
N CYS A 45 -3.27 1.11 -18.93
CA CYS A 45 -1.99 1.60 -19.45
C CYS A 45 -0.80 0.85 -18.86
N HIS A 46 -0.85 0.54 -17.56
CA HIS A 46 0.28 -0.09 -16.85
C HIS A 46 0.24 -1.61 -16.83
N GLY A 47 -0.83 -2.21 -17.38
CA GLY A 47 -0.99 -3.66 -17.45
C GLY A 47 -1.69 -4.25 -16.23
N PRO A 48 -2.41 -5.37 -16.41
CA PRO A 48 -3.03 -6.05 -15.26
C PRO A 48 -1.96 -6.53 -14.30
N ARG A 49 -2.12 -6.22 -13.02
CA ARG A 49 -1.17 -6.54 -11.96
C ARG A 49 0.24 -6.01 -12.26
N MET A 50 0.31 -4.88 -13.00
CA MET A 50 1.56 -4.23 -13.44
C MET A 50 2.40 -5.08 -14.39
N ALA A 51 1.81 -6.12 -14.98
CA ALA A 51 2.47 -6.94 -15.98
C ALA A 51 2.18 -6.41 -17.39
N ASP A 52 3.15 -6.50 -18.26
CA ASP A 52 3.01 -6.16 -19.69
C ASP A 52 2.44 -4.75 -19.94
N PRO A 53 3.09 -3.68 -19.44
CA PRO A 53 2.60 -2.32 -19.65
C PRO A 53 2.70 -1.93 -21.12
N GLU A 54 1.62 -1.37 -21.67
CA GLU A 54 1.55 -0.96 -23.06
C GLU A 54 1.96 0.51 -23.20
N GLY A 55 3.27 0.75 -23.34
CA GLY A 55 3.81 2.10 -23.54
C GLY A 55 3.96 2.94 -22.28
N ALA A 56 3.37 2.53 -21.15
CA ALA A 56 3.56 3.18 -19.88
C ALA A 56 4.78 2.59 -19.14
N PRO A 57 5.39 3.34 -18.22
CA PRO A 57 6.49 2.80 -17.42
C PRO A 57 6.09 1.57 -16.61
N ASP A 58 7.03 0.64 -16.44
CA ASP A 58 6.84 -0.55 -15.65
C ASP A 58 6.88 -0.20 -14.14
N LEU A 59 5.73 -0.21 -13.50
CA LEU A 59 5.61 0.19 -12.09
C LEU A 59 6.29 -0.78 -11.13
N ARG A 60 6.55 -2.02 -11.55
CA ARG A 60 7.30 -2.97 -10.72
C ARG A 60 8.76 -2.52 -10.54
N LYS A 61 9.26 -1.69 -11.44
CA LYS A 61 10.62 -1.12 -11.37
C LYS A 61 10.67 0.24 -10.68
N PHE A 62 9.54 0.75 -10.23
CA PHE A 62 9.51 2.06 -9.56
C PHE A 62 10.31 1.99 -8.25
N PRO A 63 11.21 2.98 -8.00
CA PRO A 63 12.06 2.95 -6.80
C PRO A 63 11.23 3.02 -5.51
N ARG A 64 11.46 2.08 -4.60
CA ARG A 64 10.71 1.98 -3.34
C ARG A 64 11.01 3.12 -2.37
N ASP A 65 12.12 3.81 -2.54
CA ASP A 65 12.51 4.95 -1.73
C ASP A 65 11.99 6.30 -2.27
N GLN A 66 11.18 6.28 -3.33
CA GLN A 66 10.67 7.51 -3.95
C GLN A 66 9.14 7.61 -3.86
N ARG A 67 8.61 7.35 -2.67
CA ARG A 67 7.17 7.42 -2.41
C ARG A 67 6.57 8.78 -2.79
N GLU A 68 7.22 9.88 -2.40
CA GLU A 68 6.69 11.23 -2.67
C GLU A 68 6.60 11.53 -4.17
N ARG A 69 7.55 11.04 -4.94
CA ARG A 69 7.50 11.19 -6.41
C ARG A 69 6.32 10.43 -7.01
N PHE A 70 6.04 9.24 -6.48
CA PHE A 70 4.87 8.46 -6.90
C PHE A 70 3.57 9.21 -6.60
N LEU A 71 3.40 9.66 -5.35
CA LEU A 71 2.19 10.35 -4.93
C LEU A 71 1.96 11.63 -5.75
N THR A 72 3.01 12.38 -6.00
CA THR A 72 2.92 13.61 -6.79
C THR A 72 2.56 13.32 -8.24
N SER A 73 3.21 12.34 -8.86
CA SER A 73 2.96 12.00 -10.26
C SER A 73 1.54 11.49 -10.48
N VAL A 74 1.04 10.66 -9.59
CA VAL A 74 -0.33 10.15 -9.68
C VAL A 74 -1.34 11.28 -9.44
N SER A 75 -1.12 12.12 -8.44
CA SER A 75 -2.04 13.20 -8.11
C SER A 75 -2.12 14.28 -9.18
N LYS A 76 -0.99 14.70 -9.70
CA LYS A 76 -0.90 15.83 -10.63
C LYS A 76 -0.84 15.42 -12.09
N GLY A 77 -0.65 14.14 -12.35
CA GLY A 77 -0.42 13.64 -13.70
C GLY A 77 1.00 13.87 -14.16
N LYS A 78 1.38 13.17 -15.21
CA LYS A 78 2.70 13.29 -15.81
C LYS A 78 2.64 12.79 -17.26
N ASN A 79 3.08 13.62 -18.21
CA ASN A 79 3.00 13.30 -19.63
C ASN A 79 1.55 12.94 -20.00
N SER A 80 1.31 11.75 -20.55
CA SER A 80 -0.03 11.31 -20.95
C SER A 80 -0.88 10.79 -19.78
N MET A 81 -0.30 10.60 -18.60
CA MET A 81 -1.04 10.14 -17.44
C MET A 81 -1.86 11.29 -16.85
N PRO A 82 -3.19 11.14 -16.71
CA PRO A 82 -4.03 12.22 -16.21
C PRO A 82 -3.82 12.46 -14.68
N PRO A 83 -4.27 13.63 -14.17
CA PRO A 83 -4.13 13.94 -12.74
C PRO A 83 -5.20 13.23 -11.92
N TRP A 84 -4.86 12.10 -11.35
CA TRP A 84 -5.79 11.27 -10.60
C TRP A 84 -6.23 11.90 -9.28
N GLY A 85 -5.51 12.92 -8.79
CA GLY A 85 -5.90 13.66 -7.59
C GLY A 85 -7.25 14.37 -7.71
N ASP A 86 -7.74 14.58 -8.92
CA ASP A 86 -9.08 15.15 -9.14
C ASP A 86 -10.19 14.14 -8.89
N LEU A 87 -9.88 12.84 -8.95
CA LEU A 87 -10.84 11.76 -8.78
C LEU A 87 -10.62 10.95 -7.50
N LEU A 88 -9.39 10.71 -7.14
CA LEU A 88 -9.01 9.86 -6.01
C LEU A 88 -8.64 10.70 -4.80
N LYS A 89 -9.07 10.24 -3.62
CA LYS A 89 -8.69 10.87 -2.35
C LYS A 89 -7.23 10.55 -2.02
N PRO A 90 -6.58 11.37 -1.16
CA PRO A 90 -5.19 11.09 -0.77
C PRO A 90 -4.95 9.71 -0.19
N ASP A 91 -5.87 9.19 0.63
CA ASP A 91 -5.74 7.85 1.19
C ASP A 91 -5.89 6.75 0.14
N GLU A 92 -6.64 7.00 -0.92
CA GLU A 92 -6.75 6.07 -2.05
C GLU A 92 -5.44 6.02 -2.85
N ILE A 93 -4.78 7.15 -3.03
CA ILE A 93 -3.47 7.19 -3.69
C ILE A 93 -2.40 6.52 -2.83
N GLU A 94 -2.49 6.68 -1.50
CA GLU A 94 -1.63 5.94 -0.57
C GLU A 94 -1.84 4.42 -0.70
N ALA A 95 -3.08 3.99 -0.86
CA ALA A 95 -3.39 2.58 -1.07
C ALA A 95 -2.80 2.07 -2.38
N LEU A 96 -2.82 2.89 -3.43
CA LEU A 96 -2.14 2.54 -4.68
C LEU A 96 -0.64 2.33 -4.47
N TRP A 97 0.01 3.21 -3.73
CA TRP A 97 1.42 3.05 -3.42
C TRP A 97 1.68 1.74 -2.66
N ALA A 98 0.85 1.44 -1.66
CA ALA A 98 0.97 0.18 -0.92
C ALA A 98 0.88 -1.03 -1.84
N TYR A 99 -0.05 -1.02 -2.80
CA TYR A 99 -0.18 -2.10 -3.77
C TYR A 99 1.03 -2.18 -4.72
N VAL A 100 1.45 -1.04 -5.29
CA VAL A 100 2.56 -1.00 -6.23
C VAL A 100 3.84 -1.57 -5.60
N THR A 101 4.08 -1.30 -4.33
CA THR A 101 5.27 -1.80 -3.64
C THR A 101 5.25 -3.32 -3.42
N THR A 102 4.11 -3.98 -3.59
CA THR A 102 4.05 -5.46 -3.55
C THR A 102 4.57 -6.11 -4.83
N GLY A 103 4.71 -5.35 -5.93
CA GLY A 103 5.07 -5.91 -7.23
C GLY A 103 3.93 -6.62 -7.94
N GLY A 104 2.70 -6.38 -7.53
CA GLY A 104 1.52 -6.97 -8.17
C GLY A 104 1.01 -8.26 -7.51
N ASN A 105 1.51 -8.56 -6.32
CA ASN A 105 1.11 -9.76 -5.57
C ASN A 105 -0.03 -9.51 -4.58
#